data_2433812fa20c93987639d6d84b1ec013
#
_entry.id   2433812fa20c93987639d6d84b1ec013
#
_cell.length_a   1.000
_cell.length_b   1.000
_cell.length_c   1.000
_cell.angle_alpha   90.00
_cell.angle_beta   90.00
_cell.angle_gamma   90.00
#
_symmetry.space_group_name_H-M   'P 1'
#
loop_
_entity.id
_entity.type
_entity.pdbx_description
1 polymer ?
#
loop_
_entity_poly.entity_id
_entity_poly.type
_entity_poly.pdbx_seq_one_letter_code
_entity_poly.pdbx_strand_id
1 'polypeptide(L)'
;MSAYYDLYQTPNPSPEDGEEKLLHARILPKGTIPADKFRELVHKATGFSPAILDGTLQAITDELHSWLADGWIVEVGELGFFSLSLKCDKAVANKKDIRSPSVHFQNVNLRISSRFRNRFQTMELERKASPYISHSKLTLEERRKKLLQHLNKYGCICLLYTSDA
;
A
#
# COMPACT_ATOMS: atom_id res chain seq x y z
N MET A 1 4.67 20.20 -9.45
CA MET A 1 5.22 19.36 -8.37
C MET A 1 5.45 17.97 -8.93
N SER A 2 6.68 17.47 -9.02
CA SER A 2 6.99 16.15 -9.56
C SER A 2 6.95 15.05 -8.48
N ALA A 3 6.47 13.87 -8.85
CA ALA A 3 6.61 12.67 -8.03
C ALA A 3 7.90 11.95 -8.43
N TYR A 4 8.56 11.34 -7.45
CA TYR A 4 9.81 10.62 -7.70
C TYR A 4 9.55 9.13 -7.96
N TYR A 5 10.31 8.54 -8.88
CA TYR A 5 10.30 7.11 -9.14
C TYR A 5 11.71 6.56 -9.33
N ASP A 6 11.86 5.27 -9.14
CA ASP A 6 13.08 4.55 -9.49
C ASP A 6 12.75 3.20 -10.14
N LEU A 7 13.74 2.60 -10.79
CA LEU A 7 13.60 1.36 -11.52
C LEU A 7 14.07 0.18 -10.66
N TYR A 8 13.22 -0.81 -10.52
CA TYR A 8 13.46 -2.03 -9.74
C TYR A 8 13.43 -3.24 -10.65
N GLN A 9 14.32 -4.19 -10.38
CA GLN A 9 14.24 -5.51 -11.00
C GLN A 9 13.15 -6.32 -10.32
N THR A 10 12.23 -6.86 -11.10
CA THR A 10 11.26 -7.82 -10.56
C THR A 10 11.87 -9.21 -10.64
N PRO A 11 11.85 -9.99 -9.54
CA PRO A 11 12.23 -11.40 -9.62
C PRO A 11 11.26 -12.10 -10.56
N ASN A 12 11.78 -12.76 -11.59
CA ASN A 12 10.99 -13.62 -12.43
C ASN A 12 10.69 -14.91 -11.64
N PRO A 13 9.42 -15.29 -11.40
CA PRO A 13 9.08 -16.51 -10.66
C PRO A 13 9.49 -17.79 -11.40
N SER A 14 9.73 -17.73 -12.69
CA SER A 14 10.20 -18.84 -13.52
C SER A 14 11.28 -18.35 -14.46
N PRO A 15 12.54 -18.18 -13.99
CA PRO A 15 13.63 -17.79 -14.86
C PRO A 15 13.95 -18.97 -15.81
N GLU A 16 13.60 -18.83 -17.07
CA GLU A 16 14.23 -19.62 -18.11
C GLU A 16 15.64 -19.05 -18.31
N ASP A 17 16.64 -19.93 -18.42
CA ASP A 17 18.03 -19.55 -18.54
C ASP A 17 18.24 -18.62 -19.74
N GLY A 18 18.54 -17.35 -19.48
CA GLY A 18 18.85 -16.34 -20.48
C GLY A 18 17.91 -15.14 -20.57
N GLU A 19 16.81 -15.10 -19.83
CA GLU A 19 15.93 -13.90 -19.83
C GLU A 19 16.56 -12.72 -19.11
N GLU A 20 16.60 -11.57 -19.78
CA GLU A 20 17.00 -10.31 -19.19
C GLU A 20 16.02 -9.93 -18.05
N LYS A 21 16.57 -9.51 -16.91
CA LYS A 21 15.77 -9.03 -15.78
C LYS A 21 15.05 -7.73 -16.13
N LEU A 22 13.74 -7.80 -16.29
CA LEU A 22 12.90 -6.66 -16.62
C LEU A 22 12.89 -5.63 -15.48
N LEU A 23 12.97 -4.36 -15.85
CA LEU A 23 12.92 -3.25 -14.93
C LEU A 23 11.50 -2.67 -14.89
N HIS A 24 10.98 -2.42 -13.69
CA HIS A 24 9.69 -1.78 -13.47
C HIS A 24 9.87 -0.49 -12.68
N ALA A 25 9.15 0.55 -13.10
CA ALA A 25 9.11 1.81 -12.39
C ALA A 25 8.26 1.68 -11.12
N ARG A 26 8.78 2.12 -9.99
CA ARG A 26 8.04 2.24 -8.73
C ARG A 26 8.17 3.65 -8.19
N ILE A 27 7.05 4.17 -7.69
CA ILE A 27 7.04 5.48 -7.06
C ILE A 27 7.88 5.45 -5.76
N LEU A 28 8.63 6.52 -5.53
CA LEU A 28 9.35 6.73 -4.27
C LEU A 28 8.50 7.64 -3.39
N PRO A 29 7.89 7.12 -2.30
CA PRO A 29 7.11 7.96 -1.41
C PRO A 29 8.01 8.97 -0.71
N LYS A 30 7.57 10.23 -0.68
CA LYS A 30 8.26 11.31 0.05
C LYS A 30 8.00 11.25 1.56
N GLY A 31 7.12 10.36 2.00
CA GLY A 31 6.68 10.18 3.37
C GLY A 31 5.17 10.01 3.46
N THR A 32 4.66 9.92 4.68
CA THR A 32 3.23 9.86 4.97
C THR A 32 2.78 11.20 5.53
N ILE A 33 1.69 11.74 5.01
CA ILE A 33 1.03 12.91 5.57
C ILE A 33 0.03 12.40 6.62
N PRO A 34 0.23 12.68 7.93
CA PRO A 34 -0.69 12.26 8.96
C PRO A 34 -2.01 13.03 8.87
N ALA A 35 -3.06 12.50 9.51
CA ALA A 35 -4.43 13.00 9.38
C ALA A 35 -4.57 14.47 9.81
N ASP A 36 -3.94 14.86 10.91
CA ASP A 36 -3.93 16.24 11.40
C ASP A 36 -3.26 17.21 10.44
N LYS A 37 -2.15 16.79 9.82
CA LYS A 37 -1.49 17.60 8.79
C LYS A 37 -2.33 17.70 7.52
N PHE A 38 -2.97 16.61 7.12
CA PHE A 38 -3.88 16.61 5.98
C PHE A 38 -5.07 17.56 6.22
N ARG A 39 -5.68 17.50 7.42
CA ARG A 39 -6.76 18.41 7.83
C ARG A 39 -6.31 19.88 7.77
N GLU A 40 -5.11 20.21 8.27
CA GLU A 40 -4.56 21.56 8.19
C GLU A 40 -4.43 22.03 6.73
N LEU A 41 -3.97 21.17 5.82
CA LEU A 41 -3.86 21.48 4.39
C LEU A 41 -5.24 21.75 3.76
N VAL A 42 -6.24 20.94 4.10
CA VAL A 42 -7.62 21.14 3.63
C VAL A 42 -8.20 22.42 4.20
N HIS A 43 -8.00 22.72 5.49
CA HIS A 43 -8.40 23.99 6.10
C HIS A 43 -7.81 25.20 5.35
N LYS A 44 -6.51 25.19 5.06
CA LYS A 44 -5.86 26.26 4.31
C LYS A 44 -6.38 26.43 2.88
N ALA A 45 -6.77 25.31 2.25
CA ALA A 45 -7.28 25.34 0.87
C ALA A 45 -8.74 25.77 0.77
N THR A 46 -9.58 25.46 1.78
CA THR A 46 -11.03 25.67 1.73
C THR A 46 -11.55 26.76 2.66
N GLY A 47 -10.80 27.10 3.71
CA GLY A 47 -11.24 27.98 4.79
C GLY A 47 -12.21 27.31 5.79
N PHE A 48 -12.58 26.05 5.62
CA PHE A 48 -13.44 25.32 6.57
C PHE A 48 -12.73 25.16 7.91
N SER A 49 -13.46 25.39 9.02
CA SER A 49 -12.87 25.20 10.34
C SER A 49 -12.47 23.74 10.59
N PRO A 50 -11.43 23.47 11.38
CA PRO A 50 -11.03 22.09 11.72
C PRO A 50 -12.18 21.28 12.32
N ALA A 51 -13.04 21.89 13.15
CA ALA A 51 -14.20 21.21 13.73
C ALA A 51 -15.23 20.77 12.69
N ILE A 52 -15.48 21.58 11.65
CA ILE A 52 -16.37 21.22 10.53
C ILE A 52 -15.76 20.05 9.75
N LEU A 53 -14.46 20.08 9.48
CA LEU A 53 -13.77 19.02 8.75
C LEU A 53 -13.81 17.70 9.50
N ASP A 54 -13.53 17.71 10.81
CA ASP A 54 -13.59 16.51 11.65
C ASP A 54 -15.00 15.95 11.74
N GLY A 55 -16.01 16.81 11.99
CA GLY A 55 -17.40 16.41 12.04
C GLY A 55 -17.89 15.81 10.72
N THR A 56 -17.48 16.39 9.58
CA THR A 56 -17.86 15.87 8.26
C THR A 56 -17.21 14.51 7.98
N LEU A 57 -15.93 14.36 8.29
CA LEU A 57 -15.23 13.07 8.11
C LEU A 57 -15.82 11.99 9.00
N GLN A 58 -16.16 12.32 10.25
CA GLN A 58 -16.81 11.38 11.16
C GLN A 58 -18.18 10.97 10.63
N ALA A 59 -19.03 11.91 10.23
CA ALA A 59 -20.34 11.61 9.68
C ALA A 59 -20.26 10.72 8.43
N ILE A 60 -19.33 11.00 7.50
CA ILE A 60 -19.11 10.16 6.33
C ILE A 60 -18.69 8.75 6.74
N THR A 61 -17.82 8.61 7.74
CA THR A 61 -17.33 7.32 8.20
C THR A 61 -18.45 6.49 8.85
N ASP A 62 -19.28 7.11 9.67
CA ASP A 62 -20.40 6.47 10.36
C ASP A 62 -21.48 6.00 9.36
N GLU A 63 -21.84 6.84 8.39
CA GLU A 63 -22.78 6.46 7.32
C GLU A 63 -22.22 5.35 6.42
N LEU A 64 -20.93 5.43 6.05
CA LEU A 64 -20.27 4.37 5.30
C LEU A 64 -20.33 3.03 6.05
N HIS A 65 -20.02 3.03 7.34
CA HIS A 65 -20.08 1.82 8.16
C HIS A 65 -21.49 1.23 8.16
N SER A 66 -22.52 2.07 8.38
CA SER A 66 -23.91 1.63 8.42
C SER A 66 -24.36 0.96 7.12
N TRP A 67 -24.19 1.66 5.98
CA TRP A 67 -24.64 1.13 4.69
C TRP A 67 -23.83 -0.05 4.19
N LEU A 68 -22.52 -0.09 4.47
CA LEU A 68 -21.70 -1.24 4.13
C LEU A 68 -22.05 -2.47 4.98
N ALA A 69 -22.38 -2.28 6.27
CA ALA A 69 -22.82 -3.38 7.13
C ALA A 69 -24.14 -4.01 6.65
N ASP A 70 -25.02 -3.19 6.05
CA ASP A 70 -26.25 -3.68 5.39
C ASP A 70 -25.99 -4.35 4.04
N GLY A 71 -24.74 -4.41 3.57
CA GLY A 71 -24.37 -5.08 2.32
C GLY A 71 -24.44 -4.21 1.06
N TRP A 72 -24.59 -2.89 1.20
CA TRP A 72 -24.61 -1.98 0.07
C TRP A 72 -23.21 -1.68 -0.45
N ILE A 73 -23.14 -1.32 -1.74
CA ILE A 73 -21.95 -0.67 -2.31
C ILE A 73 -22.22 0.82 -2.27
N VAL A 74 -21.29 1.57 -1.66
CA VAL A 74 -21.45 3.02 -1.45
C VAL A 74 -20.51 3.79 -2.35
N GLU A 75 -21.05 4.68 -3.18
CA GLU A 75 -20.27 5.63 -3.98
C GLU A 75 -20.02 6.90 -3.18
N VAL A 76 -18.74 7.22 -2.93
CA VAL A 76 -18.34 8.44 -2.22
C VAL A 76 -17.76 9.43 -3.22
N GLY A 77 -18.64 10.12 -3.91
CA GLY A 77 -18.32 11.15 -4.90
C GLY A 77 -17.23 10.70 -5.89
N GLU A 78 -16.25 11.56 -6.12
CA GLU A 78 -15.15 11.23 -7.05
C GLU A 78 -14.13 10.22 -6.48
N LEU A 79 -14.14 9.94 -5.18
CA LEU A 79 -13.17 8.98 -4.60
C LEU A 79 -13.37 7.58 -5.17
N GLY A 80 -14.61 7.12 -5.24
CA GLY A 80 -14.92 5.81 -5.80
C GLY A 80 -15.97 5.03 -5.01
N PHE A 81 -15.91 3.71 -5.13
CA PHE A 81 -16.90 2.79 -4.62
C PHE A 81 -16.32 1.95 -3.49
N PHE A 82 -16.97 1.98 -2.35
CA PHE A 82 -16.65 1.14 -1.20
C PHE A 82 -17.54 -0.10 -1.19
N SER A 83 -16.98 -1.25 -0.86
CA SER A 83 -17.71 -2.52 -0.74
C SER A 83 -17.04 -3.43 0.28
N LEU A 84 -17.78 -4.39 0.81
CA LEU A 84 -17.24 -5.40 1.71
C LEU A 84 -16.82 -6.65 0.95
N SER A 85 -15.82 -7.34 1.48
CA SER A 85 -15.49 -8.71 1.12
C SER A 85 -15.62 -9.62 2.33
N LEU A 86 -16.03 -10.87 2.05
CA LEU A 86 -16.21 -11.92 3.06
C LEU A 86 -15.22 -13.04 2.77
N LYS A 87 -14.89 -13.79 3.81
CA LYS A 87 -14.11 -15.02 3.73
C LYS A 87 -14.84 -16.16 4.43
N CYS A 88 -14.59 -17.38 4.00
CA CYS A 88 -15.02 -18.60 4.68
C CYS A 88 -13.82 -19.25 5.36
N ASP A 89 -14.06 -19.90 6.50
CA ASP A 89 -13.01 -20.62 7.26
C ASP A 89 -12.40 -21.76 6.45
N LYS A 90 -13.22 -22.43 5.63
CA LYS A 90 -12.78 -23.51 4.75
C LYS A 90 -13.44 -23.38 3.39
N ALA A 91 -12.66 -23.66 2.34
CA ALA A 91 -13.24 -23.85 1.01
C ALA A 91 -14.01 -25.17 0.98
N VAL A 92 -15.26 -25.13 0.56
CA VAL A 92 -16.15 -26.30 0.48
C VAL A 92 -16.66 -26.47 -0.95
N ALA A 93 -16.81 -27.74 -1.37
CA ALA A 93 -17.30 -28.07 -2.70
C ALA A 93 -18.83 -27.89 -2.83
N ASN A 94 -19.57 -28.11 -1.75
CA ASN A 94 -21.04 -28.05 -1.74
C ASN A 94 -21.55 -26.81 -1.02
N LYS A 95 -22.54 -26.14 -1.61
CA LYS A 95 -23.21 -24.97 -0.99
C LYS A 95 -23.86 -25.31 0.37
N LYS A 96 -24.25 -26.55 0.60
CA LYS A 96 -24.90 -27.02 1.84
C LYS A 96 -23.93 -27.09 3.03
N ASP A 97 -22.63 -27.13 2.76
CA ASP A 97 -21.58 -27.25 3.78
C ASP A 97 -21.14 -25.89 4.33
N ILE A 98 -21.53 -24.79 3.68
CA ILE A 98 -21.32 -23.42 4.16
C ILE A 98 -22.50 -23.06 5.07
N ARG A 99 -22.19 -22.79 6.34
CA ARG A 99 -23.15 -22.25 7.31
C ARG A 99 -22.79 -20.80 7.64
N SER A 100 -23.81 -20.02 8.00
CA SER A 100 -23.64 -18.62 8.37
C SER A 100 -22.50 -18.34 9.37
N PRO A 101 -22.29 -19.18 10.42
CA PRO A 101 -21.20 -18.99 11.36
C PRO A 101 -19.78 -19.17 10.80
N SER A 102 -19.63 -19.76 9.61
CA SER A 102 -18.33 -19.96 8.96
C SER A 102 -17.96 -18.84 7.98
N VAL A 103 -18.82 -17.83 7.84
CA VAL A 103 -18.61 -16.67 6.96
C VAL A 103 -18.26 -15.46 7.80
N HIS A 104 -17.11 -14.86 7.55
CA HIS A 104 -16.60 -13.73 8.31
C HIS A 104 -16.27 -12.55 7.41
N PHE A 105 -16.31 -11.36 7.99
CA PHE A 105 -15.79 -10.16 7.35
C PHE A 105 -14.30 -10.36 7.04
N GLN A 106 -13.88 -9.96 5.84
CA GLN A 106 -12.48 -10.00 5.41
C GLN A 106 -11.89 -8.60 5.32
N ASN A 107 -12.49 -7.73 4.50
CA ASN A 107 -11.92 -6.41 4.25
C ASN A 107 -12.96 -5.44 3.67
N VAL A 108 -12.64 -4.15 3.78
CA VAL A 108 -13.31 -3.08 3.02
C VAL A 108 -12.49 -2.82 1.77
N ASN A 109 -13.12 -2.93 0.61
CA ASN A 109 -12.49 -2.68 -0.68
C ASN A 109 -12.86 -1.31 -1.20
N LEU A 110 -11.89 -0.59 -1.76
CA LEU A 110 -12.09 0.68 -2.45
C LEU A 110 -11.76 0.51 -3.93
N ARG A 111 -12.75 0.69 -4.80
CA ARG A 111 -12.57 0.80 -6.24
C ARG A 111 -12.56 2.26 -6.65
N ILE A 112 -11.40 2.77 -6.98
CA ILE A 112 -11.19 4.17 -7.37
C ILE A 112 -12.00 4.52 -8.62
N SER A 113 -12.66 5.69 -8.63
CA SER A 113 -13.40 6.18 -9.80
C SER A 113 -12.48 6.53 -10.96
N SER A 114 -13.00 6.45 -12.19
CA SER A 114 -12.25 6.85 -13.38
C SER A 114 -11.89 8.34 -13.37
N ARG A 115 -12.79 9.19 -12.82
CA ARG A 115 -12.55 10.63 -12.69
C ARG A 115 -11.36 10.93 -11.81
N PHE A 116 -11.29 10.31 -10.64
CA PHE A 116 -10.15 10.49 -9.73
C PHE A 116 -8.85 9.96 -10.34
N ARG A 117 -8.89 8.79 -10.98
CA ARG A 117 -7.73 8.20 -11.67
C ARG A 117 -7.20 9.11 -12.78
N ASN A 118 -8.08 9.70 -13.58
CA ASN A 118 -7.71 10.55 -14.71
C ASN A 118 -6.99 11.84 -14.27
N ARG A 119 -7.19 12.32 -13.04
CA ARG A 119 -6.46 13.46 -12.50
C ARG A 119 -4.95 13.25 -12.42
N PHE A 120 -4.49 11.98 -12.41
CA PHE A 120 -3.07 11.65 -12.32
C PHE A 120 -2.39 11.43 -13.69
N GLN A 121 -3.14 11.47 -14.80
CA GLN A 121 -2.57 11.23 -16.13
C GLN A 121 -1.55 12.30 -16.56
N THR A 122 -1.68 13.52 -16.05
CA THR A 122 -0.78 14.66 -16.33
C THR A 122 0.27 14.86 -15.25
N MET A 123 0.47 13.86 -14.38
CA MET A 123 1.42 13.94 -13.28
C MET A 123 2.86 13.98 -13.80
N GLU A 124 3.63 14.97 -13.36
CA GLU A 124 5.05 15.05 -13.65
C GLU A 124 5.83 14.01 -12.85
N LEU A 125 6.67 13.24 -13.53
CA LEU A 125 7.48 12.18 -12.95
C LEU A 125 8.96 12.48 -13.14
N GLU A 126 9.74 12.40 -12.07
CA GLU A 126 11.19 12.61 -12.06
C GLU A 126 11.89 11.36 -11.53
N ARG A 127 12.86 10.85 -12.28
CA ARG A 127 13.65 9.71 -11.83
C ARG A 127 14.66 10.15 -10.77
N LYS A 128 14.62 9.47 -9.62
CA LYS A 128 15.55 9.69 -8.53
C LYS A 128 16.01 8.36 -7.96
N ALA A 129 17.31 8.22 -7.71
CA ALA A 129 17.84 6.99 -7.13
C ALA A 129 17.19 6.76 -5.74
N SER A 130 16.70 5.54 -5.51
CA SER A 130 16.12 5.16 -4.23
C SER A 130 17.20 5.08 -3.15
N PRO A 131 17.04 5.76 -2.02
CA PRO A 131 17.96 5.59 -0.89
C PRO A 131 17.89 4.19 -0.28
N TYR A 132 16.81 3.44 -0.55
CA TYR A 132 16.58 2.08 -0.03
C TYR A 132 17.15 0.97 -0.91
N ILE A 133 17.55 1.26 -2.15
CA ILE A 133 18.32 0.32 -2.95
C ILE A 133 19.77 0.55 -2.57
N SER A 134 20.25 -0.15 -1.58
CA SER A 134 21.68 -0.29 -1.40
C SER A 134 22.21 -1.03 -2.63
N HIS A 135 22.76 -0.31 -3.58
CA HIS A 135 23.63 -0.89 -4.59
C HIS A 135 24.88 -1.36 -3.84
N SER A 136 24.74 -2.44 -3.10
CA SER A 136 25.86 -3.05 -2.43
C SER A 136 26.87 -3.40 -3.52
N LYS A 137 28.01 -2.70 -3.51
CA LYS A 137 29.14 -2.97 -4.43
C LYS A 137 29.76 -4.34 -4.16
N LEU A 138 29.22 -5.07 -3.18
CA LEU A 138 29.70 -6.38 -2.77
C LEU A 138 29.14 -7.45 -3.71
N THR A 139 30.00 -8.34 -4.13
CA THR A 139 29.62 -9.56 -4.85
C THR A 139 28.77 -10.48 -3.96
N LEU A 140 28.05 -11.43 -4.56
CA LEU A 140 27.24 -12.41 -3.80
C LEU A 140 28.08 -13.17 -2.76
N GLU A 141 29.33 -13.50 -3.09
CA GLU A 141 30.23 -14.20 -2.16
C GLU A 141 30.66 -13.31 -0.99
N GLU A 142 30.98 -12.07 -1.23
CA GLU A 142 31.30 -11.10 -0.19
C GLU A 142 30.12 -10.83 0.74
N ARG A 143 28.89 -10.74 0.19
CA ARG A 143 27.67 -10.63 1.00
C ARG A 143 27.48 -11.85 1.88
N ARG A 144 27.62 -13.05 1.32
CA ARG A 144 27.54 -14.31 2.07
C ARG A 144 28.58 -14.37 3.19
N LYS A 145 29.82 -13.98 2.90
CA LYS A 145 30.91 -13.94 3.88
C LYS A 145 30.62 -12.96 5.03
N LYS A 146 30.15 -11.75 4.71
CA LYS A 146 29.75 -10.76 5.72
C LYS A 146 28.57 -11.24 6.55
N LEU A 147 27.57 -11.87 5.93
CA LEU A 147 26.41 -12.43 6.62
C LEU A 147 26.80 -13.54 7.59
N LEU A 148 27.68 -14.45 7.19
CA LEU A 148 28.21 -15.51 8.04
C LEU A 148 29.06 -14.94 9.18
N GLN A 149 29.89 -13.93 8.94
CA GLN A 149 30.66 -13.25 9.98
C GLN A 149 29.74 -12.58 11.01
N HIS A 150 28.64 -11.95 10.54
CA HIS A 150 27.66 -11.32 11.43
C HIS A 150 26.89 -12.36 12.26
N LEU A 151 26.45 -13.44 11.64
CA LEU A 151 25.80 -14.56 12.34
C LEU A 151 26.70 -15.19 13.40
N ASN A 152 27.96 -15.40 13.08
CA ASN A 152 28.95 -15.96 14.06
C ASN A 152 29.23 -15.00 15.22
N LYS A 153 29.12 -13.68 14.97
CA LYS A 153 29.42 -12.66 16.02
C LYS A 153 28.21 -12.36 16.91
N TYR A 154 26.99 -12.34 16.34
CA TYR A 154 25.79 -11.85 17.03
C TYR A 154 24.68 -12.89 17.17
N GLY A 155 24.78 -14.05 16.55
CA GLY A 155 23.85 -15.16 16.68
C GLY A 155 22.48 -14.95 16.01
N CYS A 156 22.19 -13.75 15.45
CA CYS A 156 20.93 -13.46 14.79
C CYS A 156 21.06 -12.45 13.63
N ILE A 157 20.11 -12.46 12.71
CA ILE A 157 20.05 -11.55 11.54
C ILE A 157 19.28 -10.26 11.86
N CYS A 158 18.53 -10.21 12.97
CA CYS A 158 17.62 -9.10 13.29
C CYS A 158 18.31 -7.73 13.39
N LEU A 159 19.60 -7.69 13.70
CA LEU A 159 20.39 -6.45 13.86
C LEU A 159 20.91 -5.88 12.54
N LEU A 160 20.83 -6.61 11.42
CA LEU A 160 21.26 -6.11 10.10
C LEU A 160 20.36 -5.01 9.54
N TYR A 161 19.10 -4.94 10.02
CA TYR A 161 18.13 -3.92 9.58
C TYR A 161 18.15 -2.64 10.41
N THR A 162 18.85 -2.62 11.55
CA THR A 162 18.85 -1.48 12.48
C THR A 162 20.16 -0.70 12.52
N SER A 163 21.20 -1.13 11.80
CA SER A 163 22.51 -0.49 11.84
C SER A 163 22.80 0.54 10.77
N ASP A 164 21.83 0.81 9.87
CA ASP A 164 21.93 1.84 8.82
C ASP A 164 20.91 2.99 9.03
N ALA A 165 20.58 3.32 10.29
CA ALA A 165 19.82 4.50 10.65
C ALA A 165 20.76 5.60 11.17
#